data_728d0d5cc3632e359c5903e03c10e7c3
#
_entry.id   728d0d5cc3632e359c5903e03c10e7c3
#
_cell.length_a   1.000
_cell.length_b   1.000
_cell.length_c   1.000
_cell.angle_alpha   90.00
_cell.angle_beta   90.00
_cell.angle_gamma   90.00
#
_symmetry.space_group_name_H-M   'P 1'
#
loop_
_entity.id
_entity.type
_entity.pdbx_description
1 polymer ?
#
loop_
_entity_poly.entity_id
_entity_poly.type
_entity_poly.pdbx_seq_one_letter_code
_entity_poly.pdbx_strand_id
1 'polypeptide(L)'
;MLSFLKRTCKTLFFLFFTFFVTCGYAQEKYTISGYITALASGEALSNAKVYVPSVNKGAITNTYGFYSLTLPAGIYEIEFRYTSFPTVRKTIDLSGKDVAINVELGFKDGEKVFEEVVVNGKKGENVNSSKLGQIELDIEQIKRLPAFMGEVDVIKTIQLLPGVSSVSEGGQGFYVRGGGPDQNLVLLDDGVVYNAAHLFGFFSVFNSDAVKSVNLIKGGMPANYGGRLSSVLEVNMNEGNNKRFGVKGGIGLISSRLTVEGPLKKDRGSFIVSGRRTYIDILAKAAIPDSSPFAGSGYYFYDLNAKFNYKLGEKDRIFFSGYYGKDVFTFADREGGFSADMPWGNGIAALRWNHLFSSKLFMNVTSTFSDYKFKFGSKQDEFKIEFLSGIQDYSTKVDFSYYPNDRHRVKWGANYIYHIFTPSSVSASQDTVEFNTGNAQKLYSHEEAIYLMDEFDANDRLRINAGLRYTAFQHVGEFTRYIKGNISQPDTTITY
;
A
#
# COMPACT_ATOMS: atom_id res chain seq x y z
N MET A 1 -56.25 32.80 -3.88
CA MET A 1 -54.95 32.10 -4.10
C MET A 1 -53.91 32.42 -3.01
N LEU A 2 -53.72 33.69 -2.63
CA LEU A 2 -52.74 34.07 -1.59
C LEU A 2 -53.10 33.60 -0.17
N SER A 3 -54.37 33.44 0.19
CA SER A 3 -54.78 32.97 1.51
C SER A 3 -54.56 31.46 1.72
N PHE A 4 -54.62 30.68 0.63
CA PHE A 4 -54.36 29.24 0.66
C PHE A 4 -52.87 28.92 0.81
N LEU A 5 -51.97 29.70 0.19
CA LEU A 5 -50.51 29.55 0.35
C LEU A 5 -50.05 29.91 1.77
N LYS A 6 -50.67 30.92 2.42
CA LYS A 6 -50.31 31.28 3.82
C LYS A 6 -50.72 30.20 4.84
N ARG A 7 -51.83 29.50 4.60
CA ARG A 7 -52.25 28.38 5.48
C ARG A 7 -51.37 27.14 5.30
N THR A 8 -51.04 26.74 4.09
CA THR A 8 -50.17 25.62 3.82
C THR A 8 -48.73 25.84 4.33
N CYS A 9 -48.20 27.06 4.22
CA CYS A 9 -46.87 27.38 4.73
C CYS A 9 -46.82 27.38 6.27
N LYS A 10 -47.89 27.81 6.96
CA LYS A 10 -47.98 27.71 8.44
C LYS A 10 -48.12 26.26 8.91
N THR A 11 -48.85 25.40 8.20
CA THR A 11 -49.01 23.97 8.54
C THR A 11 -47.74 23.21 8.30
N LEU A 12 -46.98 23.48 7.20
CA LEU A 12 -45.67 22.90 6.96
C LEU A 12 -44.63 23.36 8.01
N PHE A 13 -44.64 24.62 8.40
CA PHE A 13 -43.75 25.18 9.42
C PHE A 13 -44.06 24.57 10.81
N PHE A 14 -45.33 24.34 11.14
CA PHE A 14 -45.73 23.69 12.39
C PHE A 14 -45.41 22.19 12.39
N LEU A 15 -45.55 21.49 11.26
CA LEU A 15 -45.11 20.09 11.07
C LEU A 15 -43.56 19.94 11.14
N PHE A 16 -42.82 20.91 10.59
CA PHE A 16 -41.37 20.95 10.68
C PHE A 16 -40.89 21.24 12.11
N PHE A 17 -41.63 22.09 12.85
CA PHE A 17 -41.29 22.41 14.24
C PHE A 17 -41.67 21.29 15.23
N THR A 18 -42.74 20.53 14.99
CA THR A 18 -43.12 19.37 15.80
C THR A 18 -42.19 18.18 15.58
N PHE A 19 -41.52 18.10 14.42
CA PHE A 19 -40.50 17.05 14.18
C PHE A 19 -39.19 17.32 14.97
N PHE A 20 -38.96 18.55 15.41
CA PHE A 20 -37.78 18.91 16.22
C PHE A 20 -37.95 18.76 17.74
N VAL A 21 -39.13 18.46 18.24
CA VAL A 21 -39.42 18.38 19.69
C VAL A 21 -39.51 16.93 20.23
N THR A 22 -39.26 15.91 19.44
CA THR A 22 -38.91 14.61 20.02
C THR A 22 -37.46 14.65 20.50
N CYS A 23 -37.17 15.41 21.55
CA CYS A 23 -36.04 15.18 22.43
C CYS A 23 -36.25 13.81 23.06
N GLY A 24 -35.97 12.75 22.36
CA GLY A 24 -35.74 11.46 22.94
C GLY A 24 -34.62 11.64 23.98
N TYR A 25 -34.79 11.16 25.18
CA TYR A 25 -33.70 11.04 26.16
C TYR A 25 -32.59 10.25 25.47
N ALA A 26 -31.63 10.95 24.89
CA ALA A 26 -30.47 10.34 24.28
C ALA A 26 -29.68 9.72 25.43
N GLN A 27 -29.70 8.42 25.52
CA GLN A 27 -28.88 7.69 26.49
C GLN A 27 -27.43 8.18 26.30
N GLU A 28 -26.81 8.64 27.39
CA GLU A 28 -25.42 9.10 27.33
C GLU A 28 -24.52 8.02 26.73
N LYS A 29 -23.69 8.41 25.77
CA LYS A 29 -22.77 7.51 25.08
C LYS A 29 -21.35 7.98 25.30
N TYR A 30 -20.49 7.02 25.60
CA TYR A 30 -19.06 7.25 25.79
C TYR A 30 -18.26 6.39 24.83
N THR A 31 -17.03 6.81 24.55
CA THR A 31 -16.16 6.17 23.56
C THR A 31 -14.99 5.48 24.25
N ILE A 32 -14.77 4.21 23.88
CA ILE A 32 -13.52 3.51 24.14
C ILE A 32 -12.64 3.63 22.90
N SER A 33 -11.42 4.07 23.10
CA SER A 33 -10.44 4.16 22.02
C SER A 33 -9.05 3.73 22.49
N GLY A 34 -8.16 3.47 21.55
CA GLY A 34 -6.79 3.11 21.87
C GLY A 34 -6.10 2.34 20.75
N TYR A 35 -4.97 1.75 21.08
CA TYR A 35 -4.16 1.00 20.14
C TYR A 35 -4.08 -0.47 20.54
N ILE A 36 -4.11 -1.35 19.53
CA ILE A 36 -3.85 -2.78 19.72
C ILE A 36 -2.51 -3.10 19.06
N THR A 37 -1.61 -3.70 19.85
CA THR A 37 -0.26 -4.04 19.42
C THR A 37 0.07 -5.50 19.73
N ALA A 38 1.09 -6.04 19.04
CA ALA A 38 1.59 -7.38 19.30
C ALA A 38 2.45 -7.38 20.59
N LEU A 39 2.18 -8.30 21.50
CA LEU A 39 2.89 -8.44 22.78
C LEU A 39 4.41 -8.70 22.56
N ALA A 40 4.77 -9.50 21.56
CA ALA A 40 6.16 -9.91 21.32
C ALA A 40 7.02 -8.83 20.66
N SER A 41 6.42 -7.93 19.86
CA SER A 41 7.17 -6.94 19.06
C SER A 41 6.78 -5.49 19.33
N GLY A 42 5.60 -5.25 19.94
CA GLY A 42 4.99 -3.92 20.08
C GLY A 42 4.49 -3.32 18.77
N GLU A 43 4.47 -4.09 17.69
CA GLU A 43 3.98 -3.68 16.37
C GLU A 43 2.47 -3.49 16.38
N ALA A 44 1.98 -2.49 15.66
CA ALA A 44 0.55 -2.21 15.55
C ALA A 44 -0.17 -3.36 14.82
N LEU A 45 -1.32 -3.81 15.33
CA LEU A 45 -2.15 -4.85 14.70
C LEU A 45 -3.29 -4.21 13.91
N SER A 46 -3.22 -4.28 12.59
CA SER A 46 -4.32 -3.90 11.69
C SER A 46 -5.42 -4.95 11.71
N ASN A 47 -6.68 -4.51 11.52
CA ASN A 47 -7.86 -5.39 11.50
C ASN A 47 -8.08 -6.27 12.77
N ALA A 48 -7.46 -5.92 13.89
CA ALA A 48 -7.80 -6.52 15.16
C ALA A 48 -9.23 -6.13 15.56
N LYS A 49 -10.00 -7.11 16.07
CA LYS A 49 -11.42 -6.95 16.40
C LYS A 49 -11.57 -6.58 17.88
N VAL A 50 -12.32 -5.53 18.13
CA VAL A 50 -12.80 -5.13 19.47
C VAL A 50 -14.30 -5.45 19.50
N TYR A 51 -14.74 -6.35 20.36
CA TYR A 51 -16.11 -6.84 20.35
C TYR A 51 -16.72 -6.85 21.75
N VAL A 52 -17.96 -6.41 21.84
CA VAL A 52 -18.75 -6.37 23.10
C VAL A 52 -19.94 -7.31 22.97
N PRO A 53 -19.86 -8.52 23.55
CA PRO A 53 -20.89 -9.55 23.40
C PRO A 53 -22.27 -9.12 23.87
N SER A 54 -22.36 -8.39 25.02
CA SER A 54 -23.61 -7.99 25.63
C SER A 54 -24.52 -7.10 24.80
N VAL A 55 -23.92 -6.32 23.85
CA VAL A 55 -24.66 -5.41 22.97
C VAL A 55 -24.46 -5.76 21.48
N ASN A 56 -23.74 -6.84 21.18
CA ASN A 56 -23.41 -7.28 19.81
C ASN A 56 -22.81 -6.17 18.95
N LYS A 57 -21.91 -5.36 19.52
CA LYS A 57 -21.24 -4.26 18.82
C LYS A 57 -19.74 -4.43 18.82
N GLY A 58 -19.08 -3.87 17.83
CA GLY A 58 -17.64 -3.94 17.73
C GLY A 58 -17.02 -2.90 16.81
N ALA A 59 -15.72 -2.79 16.91
CA ALA A 59 -14.87 -1.99 16.02
C ALA A 59 -13.70 -2.84 15.54
N ILE A 60 -13.06 -2.36 14.47
CA ILE A 60 -11.87 -2.98 13.88
C ILE A 60 -10.77 -1.92 13.89
N THR A 61 -9.54 -2.31 14.22
CA THR A 61 -8.41 -1.40 14.18
C THR A 61 -8.09 -0.99 12.74
N ASN A 62 -7.67 0.26 12.56
CA ASN A 62 -7.10 0.73 11.30
C ASN A 62 -5.69 0.14 11.07
N THR A 63 -5.05 0.49 9.95
CA THR A 63 -3.69 0.04 9.59
C THR A 63 -2.65 0.33 10.68
N TYR A 64 -2.88 1.33 11.52
CA TYR A 64 -1.97 1.76 12.60
C TYR A 64 -2.35 1.19 13.98
N GLY A 65 -3.29 0.23 13.99
CA GLY A 65 -3.74 -0.41 15.23
C GLY A 65 -4.70 0.42 16.07
N PHE A 66 -5.13 1.61 15.61
CA PHE A 66 -6.08 2.46 16.33
C PHE A 66 -7.51 1.96 16.16
N TYR A 67 -8.28 1.95 17.25
CA TYR A 67 -9.71 1.67 17.26
C TYR A 67 -10.48 2.73 18.03
N SER A 68 -11.77 2.89 17.70
CA SER A 68 -12.72 3.74 18.39
C SER A 68 -14.10 3.08 18.38
N LEU A 69 -14.72 2.91 19.53
CA LEU A 69 -16.03 2.28 19.72
C LEU A 69 -16.86 3.09 20.69
N THR A 70 -17.98 3.62 20.23
CA THR A 70 -18.92 4.40 21.05
C THR A 70 -20.07 3.50 21.51
N LEU A 71 -20.33 3.47 22.83
CA LEU A 71 -21.35 2.65 23.48
C LEU A 71 -22.20 3.50 24.41
N PRO A 72 -23.43 3.07 24.77
CA PRO A 72 -24.20 3.65 25.87
C PRO A 72 -23.43 3.59 27.19
N ALA A 73 -23.75 4.46 28.15
CA ALA A 73 -23.19 4.40 29.48
C ALA A 73 -23.46 3.01 30.12
N GLY A 74 -22.42 2.41 30.72
CA GLY A 74 -22.53 1.07 31.36
C GLY A 74 -21.17 0.41 31.55
N ILE A 75 -21.22 -0.76 32.18
CA ILE A 75 -20.05 -1.62 32.41
C ILE A 75 -20.09 -2.75 31.37
N TYR A 76 -18.99 -2.94 30.64
CA TYR A 76 -18.93 -3.91 29.57
C TYR A 76 -17.71 -4.83 29.69
N GLU A 77 -17.92 -6.11 29.44
CA GLU A 77 -16.83 -7.03 29.11
C GLU A 77 -16.52 -6.89 27.63
N ILE A 78 -15.28 -6.55 27.31
CA ILE A 78 -14.80 -6.31 25.96
C ILE A 78 -13.76 -7.35 25.58
N GLU A 79 -13.96 -7.96 24.43
CA GLU A 79 -13.06 -8.94 23.86
C GLU A 79 -12.20 -8.30 22.76
N PHE A 80 -10.89 -8.46 22.90
CA PHE A 80 -9.89 -8.07 21.92
C PHE A 80 -9.36 -9.33 21.23
N ARG A 81 -9.57 -9.40 19.91
CA ARG A 81 -9.30 -10.61 19.12
C ARG A 81 -8.41 -10.27 17.94
N TYR A 82 -7.46 -11.13 17.65
CA TYR A 82 -6.68 -11.12 16.41
C TYR A 82 -6.44 -12.55 15.95
N THR A 83 -6.34 -12.77 14.63
CA THR A 83 -6.11 -14.11 14.07
C THR A 83 -4.84 -14.71 14.66
N SER A 84 -4.90 -15.97 15.08
CA SER A 84 -3.79 -16.71 15.69
C SER A 84 -3.29 -16.21 17.05
N PHE A 85 -3.97 -15.25 17.71
CA PHE A 85 -3.63 -14.82 19.07
C PHE A 85 -4.75 -15.17 20.06
N PRO A 86 -4.40 -15.45 21.33
CA PRO A 86 -5.39 -15.62 22.38
C PRO A 86 -6.26 -14.38 22.55
N THR A 87 -7.57 -14.59 22.78
CA THR A 87 -8.50 -13.49 23.06
C THR A 87 -8.22 -12.89 24.43
N VAL A 88 -8.03 -11.57 24.48
CA VAL A 88 -7.91 -10.83 25.74
C VAL A 88 -9.27 -10.23 26.10
N ARG A 89 -9.72 -10.43 27.34
CA ARG A 89 -10.96 -9.86 27.89
C ARG A 89 -10.64 -8.82 28.94
N LYS A 90 -11.36 -7.70 28.91
CA LYS A 90 -11.27 -6.65 29.93
C LYS A 90 -12.65 -6.12 30.25
N THR A 91 -12.94 -5.97 31.54
CA THR A 91 -14.14 -5.28 32.04
C THR A 91 -13.84 -3.80 32.14
N ILE A 92 -14.67 -2.95 31.49
CA ILE A 92 -14.49 -1.52 31.39
C ILE A 92 -15.75 -0.78 31.79
N ASP A 93 -15.59 0.20 32.68
CA ASP A 93 -16.68 1.08 33.12
C ASP A 93 -16.69 2.34 32.23
N LEU A 94 -17.82 2.53 31.53
CA LEU A 94 -18.11 3.69 30.66
C LEU A 94 -19.22 4.57 31.27
N SER A 95 -19.37 4.62 32.59
CA SER A 95 -20.49 5.33 33.24
C SER A 95 -20.31 6.84 33.32
N GLY A 96 -19.23 7.45 32.86
CA GLY A 96 -19.06 8.90 33.07
C GLY A 96 -18.09 9.65 32.13
N LYS A 97 -17.28 8.95 31.34
CA LYS A 97 -16.29 9.57 30.44
C LYS A 97 -15.79 8.63 29.37
N ASP A 98 -15.19 9.19 28.34
CA ASP A 98 -14.41 8.43 27.35
C ASP A 98 -13.20 7.77 28.01
N VAL A 99 -12.87 6.54 27.57
CA VAL A 99 -11.79 5.74 28.14
C VAL A 99 -10.78 5.37 27.06
N ALA A 100 -9.52 5.66 27.30
CA ALA A 100 -8.42 5.26 26.42
C ALA A 100 -7.76 3.98 26.95
N ILE A 101 -7.71 2.92 26.13
CA ILE A 101 -7.14 1.63 26.53
C ILE A 101 -6.30 1.06 25.40
N ASN A 102 -5.00 0.92 25.68
CA ASN A 102 -4.10 0.18 24.81
C ASN A 102 -4.05 -1.30 25.25
N VAL A 103 -4.01 -2.20 24.27
CA VAL A 103 -4.03 -3.64 24.52
C VAL A 103 -2.92 -4.31 23.72
N GLU A 104 -2.17 -5.17 24.37
CA GLU A 104 -1.20 -6.05 23.74
C GLU A 104 -1.80 -7.45 23.58
N LEU A 105 -1.75 -7.99 22.35
CA LEU A 105 -2.21 -9.34 22.02
C LEU A 105 -1.01 -10.21 21.64
N GLY A 106 -1.02 -11.45 22.10
CA GLY A 106 0.02 -12.42 21.78
C GLY A 106 0.13 -13.52 22.83
N PHE A 107 1.00 -14.47 22.58
CA PHE A 107 1.31 -15.52 23.53
C PHE A 107 2.31 -15.00 24.56
N LYS A 108 2.10 -15.34 25.83
CA LYS A 108 3.10 -15.12 26.88
C LYS A 108 4.27 -16.09 26.68
N ASP A 109 5.47 -15.69 27.12
CA ASP A 109 6.65 -16.55 27.01
C ASP A 109 6.37 -17.94 27.65
N GLY A 110 6.52 -18.99 26.82
CA GLY A 110 6.28 -20.38 27.22
C GLY A 110 4.93 -20.97 26.78
N GLU A 111 3.95 -20.18 26.38
CA GLU A 111 2.67 -20.67 25.84
C GLU A 111 2.76 -20.86 24.32
N LYS A 112 3.20 -22.04 23.88
CA LYS A 112 2.96 -22.52 22.50
C LYS A 112 1.69 -23.35 22.51
N VAL A 113 0.56 -22.74 22.30
CA VAL A 113 -0.66 -23.50 22.02
C VAL A 113 -0.65 -23.78 20.52
N PHE A 114 -0.42 -25.04 20.16
CA PHE A 114 -0.76 -25.56 18.84
C PHE A 114 -2.28 -25.74 18.80
N GLU A 115 -3.05 -24.66 18.73
CA GLU A 115 -4.41 -24.79 18.26
C GLU A 115 -4.32 -25.13 16.78
N GLU A 116 -4.85 -26.31 16.45
CA GLU A 116 -5.16 -26.69 15.07
C GLU A 116 -5.94 -25.51 14.47
N VAL A 117 -5.34 -24.84 13.50
CA VAL A 117 -6.01 -23.77 12.76
C VAL A 117 -7.04 -24.46 11.88
N VAL A 118 -8.18 -24.79 12.47
CA VAL A 118 -9.36 -25.17 11.72
C VAL A 118 -9.74 -23.93 10.91
N VAL A 119 -9.38 -23.95 9.64
CA VAL A 119 -9.89 -23.01 8.64
C VAL A 119 -11.37 -23.35 8.45
N ASN A 120 -12.16 -23.02 9.44
CA ASN A 120 -13.59 -22.94 9.26
C ASN A 120 -13.83 -21.75 8.34
N GLY A 121 -14.13 -22.04 7.08
CA GLY A 121 -14.75 -21.07 6.18
C GLY A 121 -16.01 -20.58 6.85
N LYS A 122 -15.90 -19.52 7.63
CA LYS A 122 -17.02 -18.98 8.41
C LYS A 122 -18.02 -18.42 7.43
N LYS A 123 -19.09 -19.17 7.22
CA LYS A 123 -20.26 -18.88 6.38
C LYS A 123 -20.95 -17.54 6.72
N GLY A 124 -20.45 -16.77 7.70
CA GLY A 124 -20.96 -15.46 8.15
C GLY A 124 -19.98 -14.29 8.04
N GLU A 125 -18.68 -14.50 7.85
CA GLU A 125 -17.72 -13.38 7.82
C GLU A 125 -17.85 -12.54 6.55
N ASN A 126 -18.22 -13.13 5.42
CA ASN A 126 -18.46 -12.39 4.17
C ASN A 126 -19.71 -11.50 4.22
N VAL A 127 -20.67 -11.77 5.13
CA VAL A 127 -21.89 -10.98 5.29
C VAL A 127 -21.65 -9.78 6.21
N ASN A 128 -20.67 -9.87 7.10
CA ASN A 128 -20.37 -8.84 8.11
C ASN A 128 -19.19 -7.92 7.73
N SER A 129 -18.52 -8.13 6.58
CA SER A 129 -17.50 -7.22 6.11
C SER A 129 -18.06 -6.27 5.05
N SER A 130 -17.99 -4.96 5.29
CA SER A 130 -18.34 -3.94 4.29
C SER A 130 -17.31 -3.83 3.16
N LYS A 131 -16.24 -4.59 3.24
CA LYS A 131 -15.10 -4.55 2.32
C LYS A 131 -15.27 -5.55 1.18
N LEU A 132 -16.33 -5.36 0.38
CA LEU A 132 -16.57 -6.15 -0.82
C LEU A 132 -15.39 -6.03 -1.80
N GLY A 133 -14.81 -7.17 -2.19
CA GLY A 133 -13.69 -7.21 -3.12
C GLY A 133 -12.32 -6.94 -2.51
N GLN A 134 -12.21 -6.74 -1.21
CA GLN A 134 -10.94 -6.61 -0.50
C GLN A 134 -10.51 -7.98 0.06
N ILE A 135 -9.26 -8.36 -0.21
CA ILE A 135 -8.62 -9.56 0.33
C ILE A 135 -7.34 -9.13 1.02
N GLU A 136 -7.27 -9.37 2.31
CA GLU A 136 -6.06 -9.17 3.10
C GLU A 136 -5.37 -10.52 3.30
N LEU A 137 -4.09 -10.54 3.01
CA LEU A 137 -3.21 -11.69 3.22
C LEU A 137 -2.17 -11.31 4.28
N ASP A 138 -2.16 -12.07 5.36
CA ASP A 138 -1.08 -12.01 6.33
C ASP A 138 0.18 -12.64 5.72
N ILE A 139 1.34 -12.05 5.96
CA ILE A 139 2.61 -12.55 5.45
C ILE A 139 2.92 -13.97 5.94
N GLU A 140 2.47 -14.33 7.13
CA GLU A 140 2.65 -15.69 7.67
C GLU A 140 1.84 -16.75 6.89
N GLN A 141 0.70 -16.37 6.30
CA GLN A 141 -0.05 -17.24 5.38
C GLN A 141 0.69 -17.39 4.06
N ILE A 142 1.25 -16.28 3.53
CA ILE A 142 2.03 -16.28 2.29
C ILE A 142 3.27 -17.18 2.45
N LYS A 143 3.98 -17.13 3.57
CA LYS A 143 5.17 -17.93 3.86
C LYS A 143 4.91 -19.45 3.95
N ARG A 144 3.66 -19.87 4.14
CA ARG A 144 3.27 -21.30 4.15
C ARG A 144 3.10 -21.87 2.75
N LEU A 145 2.99 -21.05 1.73
CA LEU A 145 2.88 -21.49 0.35
C LEU A 145 4.24 -21.96 -0.18
N PRO A 146 4.23 -22.87 -1.17
CA PRO A 146 5.48 -23.34 -1.78
C PRO A 146 6.31 -22.17 -2.33
N ALA A 147 7.56 -22.11 -1.90
CA ALA A 147 8.50 -21.09 -2.35
C ALA A 147 9.08 -21.47 -3.72
N PHE A 148 9.09 -20.53 -4.67
CA PHE A 148 9.75 -20.73 -5.95
C PHE A 148 11.25 -20.48 -5.80
N MET A 149 12.07 -21.51 -6.07
CA MET A 149 13.53 -21.47 -5.89
C MET A 149 13.99 -21.00 -4.49
N GLY A 150 13.17 -21.25 -3.46
CA GLY A 150 13.46 -20.84 -2.08
C GLY A 150 13.02 -19.42 -1.72
N GLU A 151 12.39 -18.68 -2.65
CA GLU A 151 11.84 -17.34 -2.41
C GLU A 151 10.32 -17.37 -2.30
N VAL A 152 9.82 -16.79 -1.22
CA VAL A 152 8.38 -16.56 -1.00
C VAL A 152 7.97 -15.28 -1.73
N ASP A 153 7.05 -15.40 -2.69
CA ASP A 153 6.67 -14.30 -3.57
C ASP A 153 5.24 -13.81 -3.33
N VAL A 154 5.12 -12.52 -3.02
CA VAL A 154 3.84 -11.85 -2.75
C VAL A 154 2.97 -11.80 -4.01
N ILE A 155 3.52 -11.42 -5.16
CA ILE A 155 2.75 -11.30 -6.41
C ILE A 155 2.28 -12.67 -6.90
N LYS A 156 3.12 -13.70 -6.82
CA LYS A 156 2.73 -15.07 -7.16
C LYS A 156 1.59 -15.57 -6.28
N THR A 157 1.61 -15.23 -4.99
CA THR A 157 0.51 -15.57 -4.08
C THR A 157 -0.80 -14.88 -4.48
N ILE A 158 -0.74 -13.60 -4.86
CA ILE A 158 -1.92 -12.84 -5.32
C ILE A 158 -2.49 -13.44 -6.59
N GLN A 159 -1.66 -13.92 -7.51
CA GLN A 159 -2.08 -14.59 -8.76
C GLN A 159 -2.89 -15.86 -8.52
N LEU A 160 -2.82 -16.49 -7.34
CA LEU A 160 -3.66 -17.62 -6.95
C LEU A 160 -5.07 -17.23 -6.52
N LEU A 161 -5.34 -15.94 -6.31
CA LEU A 161 -6.65 -15.47 -5.85
C LEU A 161 -7.70 -15.47 -6.96
N PRO A 162 -8.96 -15.80 -6.67
CA PRO A 162 -10.04 -15.76 -7.67
C PRO A 162 -10.15 -14.40 -8.35
N GLY A 163 -10.21 -14.39 -9.69
CA GLY A 163 -10.32 -13.17 -10.50
C GLY A 163 -9.01 -12.38 -10.63
N VAL A 164 -7.88 -13.01 -10.32
CA VAL A 164 -6.54 -12.54 -10.63
C VAL A 164 -5.89 -13.57 -11.56
N SER A 165 -5.20 -13.12 -12.60
CA SER A 165 -4.45 -14.00 -13.50
C SER A 165 -3.07 -13.42 -13.79
N SER A 166 -2.14 -14.28 -14.13
CA SER A 166 -0.81 -13.88 -14.61
C SER A 166 -0.86 -13.53 -16.11
N VAL A 167 0.08 -12.73 -16.56
CA VAL A 167 0.28 -12.43 -17.99
C VAL A 167 0.70 -13.67 -18.77
N SER A 168 1.64 -14.45 -18.20
CA SER A 168 2.15 -15.72 -18.68
C SER A 168 2.84 -16.43 -17.53
N GLU A 169 3.14 -17.73 -17.67
CA GLU A 169 4.02 -18.41 -16.71
C GLU A 169 5.38 -17.70 -16.68
N GLY A 170 5.76 -17.15 -15.53
CA GLY A 170 6.96 -16.31 -15.39
C GLY A 170 6.82 -14.87 -15.88
N GLY A 171 5.64 -14.43 -16.37
CA GLY A 171 5.42 -13.08 -16.87
C GLY A 171 5.26 -12.02 -15.77
N GLN A 172 5.58 -10.77 -16.14
CA GLN A 172 5.42 -9.60 -15.28
C GLN A 172 3.94 -9.24 -15.11
N GLY A 173 3.61 -8.79 -13.90
CA GLY A 173 2.32 -8.20 -13.60
C GLY A 173 1.21 -9.22 -13.36
N PHE A 174 0.05 -8.68 -13.09
CA PHE A 174 -1.15 -9.45 -12.85
C PHE A 174 -2.37 -8.70 -13.43
N TYR A 175 -3.30 -9.44 -13.97
CA TYR A 175 -4.59 -8.94 -14.44
C TYR A 175 -5.62 -9.13 -13.33
N VAL A 176 -6.43 -8.13 -13.09
CA VAL A 176 -7.53 -8.22 -12.14
C VAL A 176 -8.83 -7.94 -12.85
N ARG A 177 -9.73 -8.94 -12.88
CA ARG A 177 -11.06 -8.82 -13.51
C ARG A 177 -11.01 -8.27 -14.94
N GLY A 178 -9.99 -8.65 -15.71
CA GLY A 178 -9.79 -8.23 -17.09
C GLY A 178 -9.03 -6.92 -17.28
N GLY A 179 -8.70 -6.19 -16.20
CA GLY A 179 -7.85 -5.00 -16.29
C GLY A 179 -6.37 -5.36 -16.35
N GLY A 180 -5.61 -4.66 -17.20
CA GLY A 180 -4.19 -4.91 -17.44
C GLY A 180 -3.27 -4.55 -16.26
N PRO A 181 -2.00 -4.98 -16.31
CA PRO A 181 -1.03 -4.71 -15.24
C PRO A 181 -0.82 -3.22 -14.96
N ASP A 182 -0.89 -2.38 -15.99
CA ASP A 182 -0.78 -0.91 -15.94
C ASP A 182 -1.98 -0.25 -15.26
N GLN A 183 -3.11 -0.96 -15.16
CA GLN A 183 -4.34 -0.50 -14.51
C GLN A 183 -4.41 -0.84 -13.02
N ASN A 184 -3.42 -1.49 -12.47
CA ASN A 184 -3.31 -1.79 -11.05
C ASN A 184 -2.45 -0.72 -10.34
N LEU A 185 -2.95 -0.21 -9.23
CA LEU A 185 -2.17 0.66 -8.35
C LEU A 185 -1.42 -0.21 -7.34
N VAL A 186 -0.10 -0.22 -7.43
CA VAL A 186 0.75 -0.97 -6.50
C VAL A 186 1.43 0.02 -5.57
N LEU A 187 1.24 -0.16 -4.27
CA LEU A 187 1.73 0.73 -3.23
C LEU A 187 2.60 -0.03 -2.22
N LEU A 188 3.72 0.54 -1.86
CA LEU A 188 4.55 0.13 -0.72
C LEU A 188 4.60 1.27 0.30
N ASP A 189 3.96 1.09 1.46
CA ASP A 189 3.79 2.13 2.49
C ASP A 189 3.29 3.47 1.91
N ASP A 190 2.25 3.44 1.02
CA ASP A 190 1.67 4.55 0.24
C ASP A 190 2.54 5.07 -0.93
N GLY A 191 3.81 4.70 -1.06
CA GLY A 191 4.65 5.03 -2.22
C GLY A 191 4.32 4.17 -3.44
N VAL A 192 4.20 4.78 -4.62
CA VAL A 192 3.86 4.06 -5.86
C VAL A 192 5.04 3.22 -6.34
N VAL A 193 4.76 1.94 -6.60
CA VAL A 193 5.71 0.99 -7.23
C VAL A 193 5.33 0.83 -8.69
N TYR A 194 6.10 1.40 -9.60
CA TYR A 194 5.79 1.38 -11.05
C TYR A 194 6.09 0.04 -11.70
N ASN A 195 7.13 -0.65 -11.25
CA ASN A 195 7.44 -2.01 -11.67
C ASN A 195 7.62 -2.89 -10.44
N ALA A 196 6.65 -3.75 -10.18
CA ALA A 196 6.63 -4.59 -8.98
C ALA A 196 7.39 -5.91 -9.15
N ALA A 197 8.27 -6.03 -10.16
CA ALA A 197 8.88 -7.30 -10.51
C ALA A 197 10.38 -7.19 -10.82
N HIS A 198 11.10 -8.23 -10.42
CA HIS A 198 12.47 -8.54 -10.80
C HIS A 198 12.52 -9.67 -11.83
N LEU A 199 13.65 -9.81 -12.53
CA LEU A 199 13.91 -10.89 -13.50
C LEU A 199 12.73 -11.08 -14.45
N PHE A 200 12.30 -9.99 -15.12
CA PHE A 200 11.20 -10.03 -16.07
C PHE A 200 9.89 -10.64 -15.53
N GLY A 201 9.68 -10.60 -14.20
CA GLY A 201 8.46 -11.08 -13.56
C GLY A 201 8.57 -12.41 -12.81
N PHE A 202 9.74 -13.02 -12.79
CA PHE A 202 9.93 -14.24 -12.01
C PHE A 202 9.86 -14.02 -10.49
N PHE A 203 10.29 -12.86 -10.00
CA PHE A 203 10.25 -12.50 -8.59
C PHE A 203 9.62 -11.13 -8.37
N SER A 204 8.92 -10.95 -7.26
CA SER A 204 8.44 -9.65 -6.85
C SER A 204 9.53 -8.81 -6.18
N VAL A 205 9.36 -7.49 -6.24
CA VAL A 205 10.20 -6.54 -5.50
C VAL A 205 9.98 -6.60 -3.98
N PHE A 206 8.95 -7.30 -3.52
CA PHE A 206 8.56 -7.37 -2.12
C PHE A 206 9.33 -8.48 -1.39
N ASN A 207 10.27 -8.09 -0.55
CA ASN A 207 10.97 -9.01 0.33
C ASN A 207 10.03 -9.46 1.47
N SER A 208 9.70 -10.75 1.52
CA SER A 208 8.76 -11.33 2.50
C SER A 208 9.17 -11.14 3.96
N ASP A 209 10.45 -10.90 4.25
CA ASP A 209 10.91 -10.63 5.61
C ASP A 209 10.67 -9.18 6.04
N ALA A 210 10.55 -8.25 5.07
CA ALA A 210 10.25 -6.84 5.32
C ALA A 210 8.75 -6.51 5.23
N VAL A 211 7.92 -7.41 4.67
CA VAL A 211 6.48 -7.20 4.49
C VAL A 211 5.71 -7.66 5.73
N LYS A 212 4.71 -6.88 6.14
CA LYS A 212 3.77 -7.15 7.22
C LYS A 212 2.45 -7.72 6.71
N SER A 213 1.84 -7.02 5.79
CA SER A 213 0.54 -7.38 5.23
C SER A 213 0.41 -6.94 3.79
N VAL A 214 -0.44 -7.64 3.07
CA VAL A 214 -0.76 -7.40 1.68
C VAL A 214 -2.26 -7.31 1.55
N ASN A 215 -2.76 -6.23 0.99
CA ASN A 215 -4.17 -5.96 0.82
C ASN A 215 -4.47 -5.73 -0.65
N LEU A 216 -5.27 -6.62 -1.25
CA LEU A 216 -5.72 -6.50 -2.63
C LEU A 216 -7.19 -6.06 -2.66
N ILE A 217 -7.46 -4.92 -3.28
CA ILE A 217 -8.80 -4.37 -3.50
C ILE A 217 -9.18 -4.59 -4.96
N LYS A 218 -10.15 -5.49 -5.20
CA LYS A 218 -10.62 -5.88 -6.54
C LYS A 218 -12.03 -5.34 -6.79
N GLY A 219 -12.16 -4.16 -7.39
CA GLY A 219 -13.46 -3.51 -7.59
C GLY A 219 -14.05 -2.93 -6.30
N GLY A 220 -15.03 -2.03 -6.44
CA GLY A 220 -15.54 -1.27 -5.30
C GLY A 220 -14.43 -0.42 -4.64
N MET A 221 -13.55 0.15 -5.45
CA MET A 221 -12.40 0.92 -4.97
C MET A 221 -12.88 2.05 -4.08
N PRO A 222 -12.42 2.12 -2.80
CA PRO A 222 -12.76 3.21 -1.90
C PRO A 222 -12.30 4.57 -2.43
N ALA A 223 -13.02 5.65 -2.10
CA ALA A 223 -12.79 6.99 -2.64
C ALA A 223 -11.41 7.58 -2.31
N ASN A 224 -10.71 7.06 -1.30
CA ASN A 224 -9.34 7.47 -0.96
C ASN A 224 -8.27 6.97 -1.95
N TYR A 225 -8.63 6.10 -2.90
CA TYR A 225 -7.76 5.66 -4.00
C TYR A 225 -8.23 6.22 -5.33
N GLY A 226 -7.29 6.39 -6.25
CA GLY A 226 -7.54 6.89 -7.61
C GLY A 226 -6.36 6.62 -8.53
N GLY A 227 -6.42 7.17 -9.76
CA GLY A 227 -5.33 7.11 -10.73
C GLY A 227 -5.15 5.76 -11.43
N ARG A 228 -5.94 4.72 -11.09
CA ARG A 228 -5.92 3.41 -11.75
C ARG A 228 -7.33 2.83 -11.85
N LEU A 229 -7.57 1.90 -12.78
CA LEU A 229 -8.90 1.46 -13.19
C LEU A 229 -9.29 0.07 -12.69
N SER A 230 -8.33 -0.80 -12.36
CA SER A 230 -8.60 -2.21 -12.10
C SER A 230 -8.56 -2.57 -10.62
N SER A 231 -7.41 -2.40 -9.97
CA SER A 231 -7.24 -2.79 -8.58
C SER A 231 -6.24 -1.90 -7.83
N VAL A 232 -6.24 -2.05 -6.50
CA VAL A 232 -5.20 -1.50 -5.63
C VAL A 232 -4.56 -2.65 -4.87
N LEU A 233 -3.26 -2.73 -4.94
CA LEU A 233 -2.41 -3.61 -4.15
C LEU A 233 -1.63 -2.76 -3.14
N GLU A 234 -2.00 -2.85 -1.87
CA GLU A 234 -1.25 -2.21 -0.78
C GLU A 234 -0.35 -3.22 -0.11
N VAL A 235 0.92 -2.92 -0.05
CA VAL A 235 1.92 -3.68 0.69
C VAL A 235 2.42 -2.81 1.83
N ASN A 236 2.23 -3.26 3.05
CA ASN A 236 2.70 -2.58 4.25
C ASN A 236 3.97 -3.26 4.77
N MET A 237 4.99 -2.47 5.07
CA MET A 237 6.23 -2.96 5.64
C MET A 237 6.10 -3.21 7.15
N ASN A 238 6.82 -4.21 7.66
CA ASN A 238 7.02 -4.44 9.09
C ASN A 238 7.57 -3.19 9.77
N GLU A 239 7.13 -2.96 11.02
CA GLU A 239 7.59 -1.82 11.83
C GLU A 239 8.88 -2.13 12.62
N GLY A 240 9.27 -3.42 12.67
CA GLY A 240 10.36 -3.91 13.50
C GLY A 240 9.96 -4.09 14.96
N ASN A 241 10.83 -4.72 15.74
CA ASN A 241 10.59 -5.09 17.13
C ASN A 241 11.07 -3.99 18.08
N ASN A 242 10.15 -3.38 18.85
CA ASN A 242 10.50 -2.34 19.81
C ASN A 242 10.86 -2.87 21.21
N LYS A 243 10.89 -4.20 21.40
CA LYS A 243 11.15 -4.85 22.69
C LYS A 243 12.53 -5.52 22.73
N ARG A 244 12.94 -6.16 21.62
CA ARG A 244 14.19 -6.91 21.52
C ARG A 244 14.82 -6.83 20.13
N PHE A 245 16.11 -7.01 20.04
CA PHE A 245 16.80 -7.17 18.77
C PHE A 245 16.53 -8.55 18.18
N GLY A 246 16.41 -8.60 16.87
CA GLY A 246 16.23 -9.80 16.09
C GLY A 246 17.03 -9.76 14.80
N VAL A 247 17.53 -10.91 14.39
CA VAL A 247 18.20 -11.11 13.10
C VAL A 247 17.58 -12.32 12.44
N LYS A 248 17.19 -12.17 11.18
CA LYS A 248 16.67 -13.25 10.33
C LYS A 248 17.48 -13.26 9.04
N GLY A 249 17.74 -14.41 8.49
CA GLY A 249 18.45 -14.50 7.23
C GLY A 249 18.25 -15.86 6.58
N GLY A 250 18.57 -15.93 5.29
CA GLY A 250 18.48 -17.13 4.51
C GLY A 250 19.46 -17.07 3.34
N ILE A 251 20.06 -18.22 3.05
CA ILE A 251 20.89 -18.45 1.87
C ILE A 251 20.17 -19.52 1.04
N GLY A 252 19.68 -19.11 -0.12
CA GLY A 252 19.04 -19.98 -1.09
C GLY A 252 19.98 -20.34 -2.23
N LEU A 253 19.46 -21.06 -3.21
CA LEU A 253 20.24 -21.53 -4.37
C LEU A 253 20.71 -20.36 -5.26
N ILE A 254 19.89 -19.31 -5.37
CA ILE A 254 20.08 -18.19 -6.30
C ILE A 254 20.10 -16.82 -5.61
N SER A 255 19.71 -16.74 -4.35
CA SER A 255 19.61 -15.49 -3.60
C SER A 255 19.97 -15.65 -2.13
N SER A 256 20.38 -14.57 -1.51
CA SER A 256 20.55 -14.47 -0.06
C SER A 256 19.83 -13.23 0.45
N ARG A 257 19.30 -13.34 1.68
CA ARG A 257 18.64 -12.24 2.37
C ARG A 257 19.07 -12.14 3.82
N LEU A 258 19.05 -10.94 4.34
CA LEU A 258 19.35 -10.64 5.74
C LEU A 258 18.43 -9.52 6.21
N THR A 259 17.82 -9.72 7.38
CA THR A 259 16.96 -8.74 8.04
C THR A 259 17.40 -8.57 9.48
N VAL A 260 17.57 -7.32 9.88
CA VAL A 260 17.91 -6.91 11.25
C VAL A 260 16.82 -5.98 11.74
N GLU A 261 16.31 -6.25 12.93
CA GLU A 261 15.29 -5.43 13.57
C GLU A 261 15.59 -5.21 15.04
N GLY A 262 15.06 -4.15 15.63
CA GLY A 262 15.25 -3.89 17.04
C GLY A 262 14.69 -2.57 17.52
N PRO A 263 14.78 -2.30 18.85
CA PRO A 263 14.33 -1.05 19.42
C PRO A 263 15.31 0.09 19.12
N LEU A 264 14.78 1.23 18.62
CA LEU A 264 15.45 2.53 18.72
C LEU A 264 15.42 3.03 20.16
N LYS A 265 14.26 2.88 20.79
CA LYS A 265 14.03 3.06 22.21
C LYS A 265 12.96 2.05 22.63
N LYS A 266 13.28 1.24 23.64
CA LYS A 266 12.39 0.19 24.14
C LYS A 266 10.97 0.75 24.39
N ASP A 267 9.95 0.05 23.88
CA ASP A 267 8.53 0.36 23.96
C ASP A 267 8.08 1.70 23.31
N ARG A 268 9.02 2.44 22.68
CA ARG A 268 8.73 3.73 22.04
C ARG A 268 9.00 3.77 20.55
N GLY A 269 9.99 3.06 20.07
CA GLY A 269 10.32 3.09 18.65
C GLY A 269 11.16 1.89 18.25
N SER A 270 11.06 1.52 16.99
CA SER A 270 11.75 0.39 16.40
C SER A 270 12.30 0.71 15.01
N PHE A 271 13.18 -0.15 14.57
CA PHE A 271 13.68 -0.17 13.22
C PHE A 271 13.66 -1.58 12.65
N ILE A 272 13.57 -1.69 11.35
CA ILE A 272 13.87 -2.86 10.56
C ILE A 272 14.66 -2.44 9.33
N VAL A 273 15.70 -3.20 9.02
CA VAL A 273 16.49 -3.07 7.80
C VAL A 273 16.62 -4.46 7.19
N SER A 274 16.31 -4.60 5.92
CA SER A 274 16.35 -5.88 5.21
C SER A 274 17.00 -5.69 3.86
N GLY A 275 17.93 -6.59 3.51
CA GLY A 275 18.57 -6.64 2.21
C GLY A 275 18.44 -8.02 1.59
N ARG A 276 18.29 -8.05 0.26
CA ARG A 276 18.27 -9.27 -0.56
C ARG A 276 19.11 -9.05 -1.81
N ARG A 277 19.87 -10.06 -2.24
CA ARG A 277 20.59 -10.09 -3.51
C ARG A 277 20.55 -11.45 -4.14
N THR A 278 20.33 -11.51 -5.45
CA THR A 278 20.58 -12.70 -6.25
C THR A 278 22.04 -12.74 -6.71
N TYR A 279 22.54 -13.92 -6.97
CA TYR A 279 23.92 -14.15 -7.45
C TYR A 279 23.99 -15.07 -8.68
N ILE A 280 22.97 -14.96 -9.54
CA ILE A 280 22.93 -15.67 -10.84
C ILE A 280 24.11 -15.23 -11.70
N ASP A 281 24.53 -13.98 -11.64
CA ASP A 281 25.73 -13.45 -12.28
C ASP A 281 27.01 -14.20 -11.85
N ILE A 282 27.16 -14.52 -10.58
CA ILE A 282 28.31 -15.27 -10.04
C ILE A 282 28.26 -16.72 -10.53
N LEU A 283 27.09 -17.35 -10.50
CA LEU A 283 26.89 -18.71 -10.97
C LEU A 283 27.12 -18.82 -12.48
N ALA A 284 26.60 -17.86 -13.25
CA ALA A 284 26.83 -17.79 -14.69
C ALA A 284 28.32 -17.64 -15.02
N LYS A 285 29.03 -16.77 -14.30
CA LYS A 285 30.50 -16.61 -14.47
C LYS A 285 31.27 -17.88 -14.17
N ALA A 286 30.83 -18.67 -13.19
CA ALA A 286 31.46 -19.96 -12.89
C ALA A 286 31.14 -21.06 -13.91
N ALA A 287 29.97 -20.96 -14.57
CA ALA A 287 29.50 -21.95 -15.54
C ALA A 287 29.93 -21.65 -17.00
N ILE A 288 30.11 -20.38 -17.35
CA ILE A 288 30.48 -19.91 -18.66
C ILE A 288 32.00 -19.71 -18.73
N PRO A 289 32.76 -20.52 -19.50
CA PRO A 289 34.21 -20.33 -19.62
C PRO A 289 34.57 -18.92 -20.15
N ASP A 290 35.70 -18.39 -19.73
CA ASP A 290 36.20 -17.08 -20.20
C ASP A 290 36.46 -17.04 -21.72
N SER A 291 36.67 -18.19 -22.33
CA SER A 291 36.81 -18.37 -23.79
C SER A 291 35.48 -18.38 -24.54
N SER A 292 34.34 -18.43 -23.83
CA SER A 292 33.03 -18.42 -24.49
C SER A 292 32.71 -17.05 -25.09
N PRO A 293 32.06 -16.97 -26.26
CA PRO A 293 31.53 -15.72 -26.80
C PRO A 293 30.62 -14.97 -25.82
N PHE A 294 29.91 -15.71 -24.96
CA PHE A 294 28.97 -15.17 -23.99
C PHE A 294 29.60 -14.84 -22.62
N ALA A 295 30.93 -14.91 -22.48
CA ALA A 295 31.60 -14.55 -21.26
C ALA A 295 31.38 -13.05 -20.94
N GLY A 296 30.88 -12.79 -19.73
CA GLY A 296 30.45 -11.45 -19.29
C GLY A 296 28.93 -11.24 -19.32
N SER A 297 28.15 -12.20 -19.88
CA SER A 297 26.70 -12.19 -19.74
C SER A 297 26.28 -12.58 -18.33
N GLY A 298 25.23 -11.94 -17.83
CA GLY A 298 24.72 -12.26 -16.50
C GLY A 298 23.52 -11.44 -16.12
N TYR A 299 22.94 -11.83 -14.98
CA TYR A 299 21.83 -11.11 -14.38
C TYR A 299 21.92 -11.15 -12.85
N TYR A 300 21.63 -10.04 -12.21
CA TYR A 300 21.40 -9.98 -10.77
C TYR A 300 20.42 -8.88 -10.44
N PHE A 301 19.80 -9.00 -9.28
CA PHE A 301 19.09 -7.91 -8.63
C PHE A 301 19.43 -7.82 -7.15
N TYR A 302 19.16 -6.69 -6.56
CA TYR A 302 19.23 -6.47 -5.13
C TYR A 302 18.14 -5.53 -4.65
N ASP A 303 17.71 -5.75 -3.42
CA ASP A 303 16.73 -4.95 -2.70
C ASP A 303 17.28 -4.51 -1.36
N LEU A 304 16.95 -3.29 -0.99
CA LEU A 304 17.14 -2.75 0.34
C LEU A 304 15.83 -2.16 0.83
N ASN A 305 15.39 -2.60 2.01
CA ASN A 305 14.21 -2.10 2.70
C ASN A 305 14.64 -1.56 4.06
N ALA A 306 14.09 -0.41 4.47
CA ALA A 306 14.33 0.14 5.80
C ALA A 306 13.06 0.81 6.30
N LYS A 307 12.69 0.59 7.57
CA LYS A 307 11.61 1.31 8.22
C LYS A 307 11.99 1.64 9.65
N PHE A 308 11.67 2.86 10.04
CA PHE A 308 11.86 3.40 11.36
C PHE A 308 10.55 3.96 11.86
N ASN A 309 10.24 3.78 13.12
CA ASN A 309 9.10 4.44 13.73
C ASN A 309 9.41 4.89 15.14
N TYR A 310 8.72 5.94 15.57
CA TYR A 310 8.91 6.51 16.89
C TYR A 310 7.66 7.18 17.41
N LYS A 311 7.26 6.85 18.67
CA LYS A 311 6.19 7.52 19.40
C LYS A 311 6.75 8.78 20.04
N LEU A 312 6.37 9.95 19.52
CA LEU A 312 6.76 11.25 20.08
C LEU A 312 6.03 11.52 21.40
N GLY A 313 4.79 11.07 21.51
CA GLY A 313 3.93 11.20 22.68
C GLY A 313 2.78 10.20 22.63
N GLU A 314 1.75 10.43 23.45
CA GLU A 314 0.56 9.58 23.47
C GLU A 314 -0.31 9.72 22.22
N LYS A 315 -0.22 10.87 21.54
CA LYS A 315 -1.05 11.24 20.39
C LYS A 315 -0.30 11.22 19.05
N ASP A 316 1.03 11.22 19.09
CA ASP A 316 1.85 11.45 17.91
C ASP A 316 2.82 10.29 17.67
N ARG A 317 2.83 9.80 16.44
CA ARG A 317 3.75 8.79 15.97
C ARG A 317 4.25 9.14 14.58
N ILE A 318 5.56 9.04 14.37
CA ILE A 318 6.20 9.23 13.08
C ILE A 318 6.76 7.92 12.56
N PHE A 319 6.76 7.79 11.22
CA PHE A 319 7.36 6.67 10.51
C PHE A 319 8.17 7.21 9.35
N PHE A 320 9.29 6.59 9.11
CA PHE A 320 10.05 6.73 7.89
C PHE A 320 10.24 5.35 7.29
N SER A 321 9.91 5.17 6.02
CA SER A 321 10.17 3.94 5.29
C SER A 321 10.86 4.23 3.97
N GLY A 322 11.72 3.32 3.53
CA GLY A 322 12.43 3.41 2.28
C GLY A 322 12.60 2.04 1.64
N TYR A 323 12.56 2.03 0.33
CA TYR A 323 12.83 0.88 -0.53
C TYR A 323 13.73 1.32 -1.68
N TYR A 324 14.72 0.52 -1.99
CA TYR A 324 15.52 0.65 -3.19
C TYR A 324 15.78 -0.73 -3.77
N GLY A 325 15.37 -0.95 -5.02
CA GLY A 325 15.61 -2.19 -5.74
C GLY A 325 16.13 -1.91 -7.15
N LYS A 326 17.09 -2.70 -7.60
CA LYS A 326 17.69 -2.57 -8.92
C LYS A 326 17.99 -3.92 -9.53
N ASP A 327 17.60 -4.06 -10.76
CA ASP A 327 17.95 -5.16 -11.65
C ASP A 327 19.08 -4.72 -12.60
N VAL A 328 19.95 -5.64 -12.93
CA VAL A 328 21.00 -5.46 -13.92
C VAL A 328 21.09 -6.72 -14.77
N PHE A 329 20.70 -6.59 -16.02
CA PHE A 329 20.89 -7.61 -17.04
C PHE A 329 22.00 -7.17 -17.98
N THR A 330 22.97 -8.03 -18.23
CA THR A 330 24.05 -7.84 -19.19
C THR A 330 24.11 -9.00 -20.17
N PHE A 331 24.27 -8.71 -21.43
CA PHE A 331 24.51 -9.68 -22.46
C PHE A 331 25.77 -9.28 -23.24
N ALA A 332 26.63 -10.23 -23.51
CA ALA A 332 27.83 -10.04 -24.32
C ALA A 332 27.94 -11.16 -25.34
N ASP A 333 28.22 -10.78 -26.59
CA ASP A 333 28.70 -11.63 -27.66
C ASP A 333 30.02 -11.09 -28.15
N ARG A 334 31.12 -11.64 -27.65
CA ARG A 334 32.46 -11.17 -27.93
C ARG A 334 32.90 -11.46 -29.36
N GLU A 335 32.45 -12.56 -29.98
CA GLU A 335 32.75 -12.91 -31.36
C GLU A 335 31.99 -12.03 -32.35
N GLY A 336 30.70 -11.73 -32.03
CA GLY A 336 29.87 -10.87 -32.83
C GLY A 336 30.07 -9.38 -32.58
N GLY A 337 30.96 -8.99 -31.64
CA GLY A 337 31.18 -7.57 -31.25
C GLY A 337 29.96 -6.88 -30.63
N PHE A 338 28.98 -7.63 -30.16
CA PHE A 338 27.73 -7.12 -29.63
C PHE A 338 27.67 -7.20 -28.09
N SER A 339 27.18 -6.13 -27.45
CA SER A 339 26.82 -6.14 -26.04
C SER A 339 25.54 -5.35 -25.77
N ALA A 340 24.80 -5.77 -24.76
CA ALA A 340 23.63 -5.05 -24.29
C ALA A 340 23.60 -5.00 -22.75
N ASP A 341 23.17 -3.88 -22.21
CA ASP A 341 22.91 -3.71 -20.78
C ASP A 341 21.50 -3.15 -20.57
N MET A 342 20.81 -3.69 -19.59
CA MET A 342 19.44 -3.29 -19.27
C MET A 342 19.26 -3.20 -17.75
N PRO A 343 19.65 -2.10 -17.13
CA PRO A 343 19.33 -1.82 -15.74
C PRO A 343 17.96 -1.17 -15.59
N TRP A 344 17.18 -1.61 -14.60
CA TRP A 344 15.95 -0.95 -14.16
C TRP A 344 15.77 -1.03 -12.66
N GLY A 345 14.92 -0.20 -12.08
CA GLY A 345 14.67 -0.25 -10.64
C GLY A 345 13.72 0.81 -10.14
N ASN A 346 13.34 0.65 -8.86
CA ASN A 346 12.52 1.58 -8.12
C ASN A 346 13.25 2.09 -6.88
N GLY A 347 13.08 3.38 -6.58
CA GLY A 347 13.43 4.00 -5.31
C GLY A 347 12.18 4.61 -4.69
N ILE A 348 11.88 4.30 -3.43
CA ILE A 348 10.71 4.80 -2.72
C ILE A 348 11.15 5.28 -1.34
N ALA A 349 10.64 6.44 -0.95
CA ALA A 349 10.76 6.94 0.42
C ALA A 349 9.40 7.45 0.87
N ALA A 350 9.03 7.18 2.13
CA ALA A 350 7.78 7.68 2.71
C ALA A 350 8.04 8.20 4.13
N LEU A 351 7.55 9.40 4.40
CA LEU A 351 7.50 10.00 5.72
C LEU A 351 6.04 10.11 6.14
N ARG A 352 5.70 9.54 7.28
CA ARG A 352 4.33 9.52 7.79
C ARG A 352 4.27 10.06 9.20
N TRP A 353 3.22 10.85 9.47
CA TRP A 353 2.86 11.32 10.77
C TRP A 353 1.41 10.98 11.09
N ASN A 354 1.20 10.25 12.17
CA ASN A 354 -0.10 9.98 12.73
C ASN A 354 -0.35 10.90 13.91
N HIS A 355 -1.55 11.50 13.97
CA HIS A 355 -1.98 12.32 15.09
C HIS A 355 -3.38 11.93 15.55
N LEU A 356 -3.56 11.76 16.86
CA LEU A 356 -4.83 11.49 17.50
C LEU A 356 -5.38 12.76 18.12
N PHE A 357 -6.32 13.45 17.45
CA PHE A 357 -6.97 14.65 17.99
C PHE A 357 -7.85 14.33 19.20
N SER A 358 -8.64 13.27 19.11
CA SER A 358 -9.57 12.84 20.16
C SER A 358 -9.83 11.33 20.09
N SER A 359 -10.61 10.79 21.02
CA SER A 359 -11.09 9.40 21.00
C SER A 359 -11.79 8.99 19.69
N LYS A 360 -12.25 9.99 18.90
CA LYS A 360 -13.05 9.80 17.67
C LYS A 360 -12.40 10.30 16.39
N LEU A 361 -11.33 11.09 16.46
CA LEU A 361 -10.72 11.71 15.28
C LEU A 361 -9.23 11.40 15.20
N PHE A 362 -8.86 10.67 14.16
CA PHE A 362 -7.51 10.26 13.83
C PHE A 362 -7.10 10.90 12.50
N MET A 363 -5.87 11.36 12.40
CA MET A 363 -5.26 11.91 11.18
C MET A 363 -4.02 11.13 10.80
N ASN A 364 -3.81 10.96 9.50
CA ASN A 364 -2.60 10.45 8.90
C ASN A 364 -2.14 11.41 7.81
N VAL A 365 -0.91 11.88 7.90
CA VAL A 365 -0.24 12.65 6.83
C VAL A 365 0.91 11.81 6.30
N THR A 366 0.93 11.56 5.00
CA THR A 366 2.01 10.79 4.36
C THR A 366 2.56 11.59 3.18
N SER A 367 3.87 11.84 3.20
CA SER A 367 4.59 12.38 2.04
C SER A 367 5.47 11.27 1.46
N THR A 368 5.37 11.05 0.15
CA THR A 368 6.13 10.00 -0.54
C THR A 368 6.92 10.56 -1.70
N PHE A 369 8.04 9.92 -1.96
CA PHE A 369 8.84 10.05 -3.15
C PHE A 369 8.93 8.68 -3.82
N SER A 370 8.67 8.60 -5.13
CA SER A 370 8.83 7.40 -5.94
C SER A 370 9.63 7.74 -7.18
N ASP A 371 10.61 6.90 -7.51
CA ASP A 371 11.48 7.06 -8.68
C ASP A 371 11.63 5.70 -9.37
N TYR A 372 11.13 5.61 -10.59
CA TYR A 372 11.32 4.44 -11.46
C TYR A 372 12.16 4.84 -12.65
N LYS A 373 13.18 4.05 -12.94
CA LYS A 373 14.06 4.21 -14.11
C LYS A 373 14.23 2.91 -14.84
N PHE A 374 14.20 3.01 -16.14
CA PHE A 374 14.54 1.94 -17.07
C PHE A 374 15.56 2.47 -18.06
N LYS A 375 16.62 1.73 -18.26
CA LYS A 375 17.62 2.00 -19.29
C LYS A 375 17.83 0.73 -20.12
N PHE A 376 18.01 0.88 -21.41
CA PHE A 376 18.52 -0.14 -22.30
C PHE A 376 19.67 0.45 -23.10
N GLY A 377 20.83 -0.16 -23.02
CA GLY A 377 22.00 0.17 -23.81
C GLY A 377 22.39 -1.00 -24.71
N SER A 378 22.73 -0.74 -25.95
CA SER A 378 23.39 -1.73 -26.80
C SER A 378 24.56 -1.13 -27.53
N LYS A 379 25.58 -1.95 -27.74
CA LYS A 379 26.78 -1.63 -28.48
C LYS A 379 27.07 -2.74 -29.52
N GLN A 380 27.25 -2.35 -30.75
CA GLN A 380 27.72 -3.21 -31.84
C GLN A 380 28.96 -2.55 -32.42
N ASP A 381 30.12 -3.14 -32.20
CA ASP A 381 31.43 -2.52 -32.53
C ASP A 381 31.55 -1.10 -31.94
N GLU A 382 31.63 -0.07 -32.76
CA GLU A 382 31.70 1.34 -32.35
C GLU A 382 30.32 2.04 -32.30
N PHE A 383 29.25 1.36 -32.75
CA PHE A 383 27.90 1.92 -32.74
C PHE A 383 27.19 1.63 -31.40
N LYS A 384 26.69 2.69 -30.77
CA LYS A 384 25.95 2.62 -29.52
C LYS A 384 24.56 3.17 -29.66
N ILE A 385 23.57 2.53 -29.03
CA ILE A 385 22.21 3.05 -28.84
C ILE A 385 21.86 2.96 -27.35
N GLU A 386 21.29 4.02 -26.81
CA GLU A 386 20.73 4.04 -25.47
C GLU A 386 19.29 4.51 -25.48
N PHE A 387 18.42 3.79 -24.75
CA PHE A 387 17.06 4.19 -24.40
C PHE A 387 17.00 4.49 -22.92
N LEU A 388 16.37 5.59 -22.56
CA LEU A 388 16.11 5.97 -21.17
C LEU A 388 14.64 6.31 -21.01
N SER A 389 13.99 5.78 -19.98
CA SER A 389 12.63 6.14 -19.60
C SER A 389 12.49 6.14 -18.07
N GLY A 390 11.59 6.96 -17.54
CA GLY A 390 11.39 7.02 -16.10
C GLY A 390 10.19 7.85 -15.68
N ILE A 391 9.82 7.68 -14.40
CA ILE A 391 8.78 8.44 -13.73
C ILE A 391 9.27 8.76 -12.32
N GLN A 392 9.11 10.02 -11.92
CA GLN A 392 9.33 10.46 -10.54
C GLN A 392 8.08 11.12 -10.01
N ASP A 393 7.67 10.75 -8.81
CA ASP A 393 6.52 11.33 -8.11
C ASP A 393 6.93 11.89 -6.76
N TYR A 394 6.41 13.07 -6.48
CA TYR A 394 6.40 13.68 -5.16
C TYR A 394 4.95 13.81 -4.73
N SER A 395 4.56 13.06 -3.70
CA SER A 395 3.16 13.06 -3.24
C SER A 395 3.04 13.46 -1.79
N THR A 396 1.93 14.11 -1.46
CA THR A 396 1.52 14.35 -0.08
C THR A 396 0.03 14.08 0.04
N LYS A 397 -0.33 13.22 0.99
CA LYS A 397 -1.68 12.79 1.27
C LYS A 397 -2.03 13.06 2.72
N VAL A 398 -3.21 13.63 2.96
CA VAL A 398 -3.76 13.86 4.29
C VAL A 398 -5.07 13.11 4.39
N ASP A 399 -5.17 12.19 5.33
CA ASP A 399 -6.35 11.37 5.60
C ASP A 399 -6.87 11.63 7.01
N PHE A 400 -8.17 11.87 7.13
CA PHE A 400 -8.86 11.91 8.41
C PHE A 400 -9.80 10.70 8.53
N SER A 401 -9.82 10.09 9.71
CA SER A 401 -10.77 9.04 10.07
C SER A 401 -11.57 9.52 11.29
N TYR A 402 -12.88 9.65 11.12
CA TYR A 402 -13.78 10.15 12.14
C TYR A 402 -14.86 9.12 12.48
N TYR A 403 -15.02 8.86 13.75
CA TYR A 403 -15.96 7.89 14.32
C TYR A 403 -17.00 8.62 15.18
N PRO A 404 -17.98 9.35 14.56
CA PRO A 404 -18.94 10.16 15.33
C PRO A 404 -19.76 9.35 16.30
N ASN A 405 -20.13 8.12 15.91
CA ASN A 405 -20.90 7.17 16.68
C ASN A 405 -20.61 5.73 16.25
N ASP A 406 -21.38 4.78 16.75
CA ASP A 406 -21.25 3.34 16.50
C ASP A 406 -21.68 2.91 15.09
N ARG A 407 -22.32 3.78 14.30
CA ARG A 407 -22.86 3.45 12.97
C ARG A 407 -22.08 4.06 11.81
N HIS A 408 -21.37 5.15 12.03
CA HIS A 408 -20.67 5.89 10.97
C HIS A 408 -19.17 5.83 11.14
N ARG A 409 -18.47 5.59 10.04
CA ARG A 409 -17.01 5.65 9.93
C ARG A 409 -16.66 6.53 8.74
N VAL A 410 -16.60 7.82 8.99
CA VAL A 410 -16.37 8.83 7.96
C VAL A 410 -14.88 8.99 7.71
N LYS A 411 -14.47 8.95 6.45
CA LYS A 411 -13.11 9.27 6.03
C LYS A 411 -13.14 10.38 5.00
N TRP A 412 -12.26 11.35 5.12
CA TRP A 412 -12.05 12.38 4.11
C TRP A 412 -10.58 12.74 4.03
N GLY A 413 -10.20 13.35 2.94
CA GLY A 413 -8.81 13.74 2.77
C GLY A 413 -8.55 14.41 1.46
N ALA A 414 -7.29 14.75 1.28
CA ALA A 414 -6.75 15.32 0.05
C ALA A 414 -5.45 14.60 -0.32
N ASN A 415 -5.18 14.50 -1.61
CA ASN A 415 -3.95 13.98 -2.16
C ASN A 415 -3.44 14.95 -3.23
N TYR A 416 -2.15 15.23 -3.20
CA TYR A 416 -1.45 16.01 -4.21
C TYR A 416 -0.25 15.21 -4.70
N ILE A 417 -0.08 15.12 -6.02
CA ILE A 417 1.07 14.46 -6.64
C ILE A 417 1.65 15.39 -7.71
N TYR A 418 2.95 15.58 -7.67
CA TYR A 418 3.72 16.19 -8.74
C TYR A 418 4.48 15.10 -9.48
N HIS A 419 4.15 14.93 -10.75
CA HIS A 419 4.74 13.94 -11.65
C HIS A 419 5.80 14.56 -12.53
N ILE A 420 6.91 13.85 -12.70
CA ILE A 420 7.92 14.12 -13.69
C ILE A 420 8.07 12.88 -14.57
N PHE A 421 7.54 12.94 -15.78
CA PHE A 421 7.69 11.87 -16.75
C PHE A 421 8.92 12.12 -17.61
N THR A 422 9.75 11.11 -17.75
CA THR A 422 10.82 11.06 -18.74
C THR A 422 10.39 10.07 -19.82
N PRO A 423 9.78 10.55 -20.92
CA PRO A 423 9.42 9.68 -22.04
C PRO A 423 10.66 8.98 -22.59
N SER A 424 10.45 7.90 -23.35
CA SER A 424 11.57 7.19 -23.97
C SER A 424 12.43 8.14 -24.79
N SER A 425 13.62 8.41 -24.30
CA SER A 425 14.66 9.13 -25.04
C SER A 425 15.61 8.13 -25.68
N VAL A 426 16.00 8.41 -26.92
CA VAL A 426 16.94 7.60 -27.65
C VAL A 426 18.19 8.46 -27.92
N SER A 427 19.37 7.93 -27.63
CA SER A 427 20.62 8.49 -28.08
C SER A 427 21.37 7.45 -28.89
N ALA A 428 22.05 7.87 -29.93
CA ALA A 428 22.88 7.01 -30.74
C ALA A 428 24.22 7.70 -31.03
N SER A 429 25.30 6.91 -31.05
CA SER A 429 26.62 7.40 -31.41
C SER A 429 27.39 6.35 -32.18
N GLN A 430 28.28 6.82 -33.05
CA GLN A 430 29.26 5.99 -33.75
C GLN A 430 30.64 6.63 -33.57
N ASP A 431 31.58 5.92 -32.99
CA ASP A 431 32.87 6.45 -32.53
C ASP A 431 32.68 7.70 -31.64
N THR A 432 33.14 8.84 -32.12
CA THR A 432 33.04 10.15 -31.46
C THR A 432 31.87 11.00 -31.97
N VAL A 433 31.10 10.50 -32.93
CA VAL A 433 29.99 11.22 -33.57
C VAL A 433 28.70 10.87 -32.81
N GLU A 434 28.05 11.85 -32.16
CA GLU A 434 26.73 11.72 -31.61
C GLU A 434 25.66 12.07 -32.63
N PHE A 435 24.70 11.20 -32.85
CA PHE A 435 23.55 11.46 -33.69
C PHE A 435 22.51 12.24 -32.88
N ASN A 436 22.05 13.36 -33.44
CA ASN A 436 20.94 14.10 -32.80
C ASN A 436 19.64 13.36 -33.03
N THR A 437 19.23 12.59 -32.04
CA THR A 437 17.96 11.84 -32.04
C THR A 437 16.78 12.65 -31.49
N GLY A 438 17.03 13.94 -31.20
CA GLY A 438 16.10 14.80 -30.47
C GLY A 438 16.12 14.52 -28.97
N ASN A 439 16.09 15.56 -28.16
CA ASN A 439 15.94 15.40 -26.71
C ASN A 439 14.47 15.10 -26.38
N ALA A 440 14.20 13.97 -25.76
CA ALA A 440 12.89 13.74 -25.21
C ALA A 440 12.65 14.77 -24.08
N GLN A 441 11.69 15.65 -24.32
CA GLN A 441 11.30 16.66 -23.34
C GLN A 441 10.65 15.98 -22.14
N LYS A 442 11.10 16.30 -20.93
CA LYS A 442 10.40 15.86 -19.72
C LYS A 442 9.02 16.51 -19.67
N LEU A 443 8.05 15.73 -19.24
CA LEU A 443 6.68 16.19 -19.05
C LEU A 443 6.39 16.32 -17.56
N TYR A 444 5.71 17.37 -17.19
CA TYR A 444 5.38 17.68 -15.80
C TYR A 444 3.87 17.78 -15.63
N SER A 445 3.36 17.26 -14.53
CA SER A 445 1.93 17.39 -14.23
C SER A 445 1.65 17.43 -12.74
N HIS A 446 0.54 18.08 -12.39
CA HIS A 446 -0.06 18.03 -11.07
C HIS A 446 -1.30 17.12 -11.11
N GLU A 447 -1.42 16.24 -10.14
CA GLU A 447 -2.65 15.51 -9.86
C GLU A 447 -3.11 15.88 -8.45
N GLU A 448 -4.32 16.40 -8.35
CA GLU A 448 -4.93 16.85 -7.12
C GLU A 448 -6.22 16.11 -6.90
N ALA A 449 -6.47 15.64 -5.69
CA ALA A 449 -7.70 14.97 -5.39
C ALA A 449 -8.20 15.29 -3.98
N ILE A 450 -9.51 15.40 -3.87
CA ILE A 450 -10.22 15.45 -2.59
C ILE A 450 -11.24 14.32 -2.55
N TYR A 451 -11.49 13.76 -1.39
CA TYR A 451 -12.45 12.67 -1.24
C TYR A 451 -13.13 12.70 0.12
N LEU A 452 -14.33 12.14 0.12
CA LEU A 452 -15.16 11.92 1.30
C LEU A 452 -15.82 10.55 1.14
N MET A 453 -15.83 9.75 2.19
CA MET A 453 -16.54 8.47 2.21
C MET A 453 -17.09 8.19 3.60
N ASP A 454 -18.19 7.43 3.65
CA ASP A 454 -18.79 6.95 4.90
C ASP A 454 -19.11 5.45 4.77
N GLU A 455 -18.66 4.69 5.75
CA GLU A 455 -19.11 3.33 5.99
C GLU A 455 -20.24 3.41 7.03
N PHE A 456 -21.49 3.26 6.58
CA PHE A 456 -22.68 3.40 7.39
C PHE A 456 -23.33 2.07 7.71
N ASP A 457 -23.41 1.72 8.98
CA ASP A 457 -24.15 0.57 9.49
C ASP A 457 -25.62 1.00 9.69
N ALA A 458 -26.45 0.84 8.65
CA ALA A 458 -27.87 1.20 8.70
C ALA A 458 -28.63 0.35 9.74
N ASN A 459 -28.32 -0.94 9.81
CA ASN A 459 -28.77 -1.89 10.82
C ASN A 459 -27.85 -3.13 10.83
N ASP A 460 -28.17 -4.12 11.65
CA ASP A 460 -27.36 -5.35 11.82
C ASP A 460 -27.26 -6.20 10.54
N ARG A 461 -28.07 -5.91 9.50
CA ARG A 461 -28.12 -6.66 8.24
C ARG A 461 -27.69 -5.84 7.01
N LEU A 462 -27.69 -4.52 7.14
CA LEU A 462 -27.39 -3.63 6.01
C LEU A 462 -26.28 -2.66 6.38
N ARG A 463 -25.18 -2.77 5.66
CA ARG A 463 -24.06 -1.84 5.69
C ARG A 463 -23.89 -1.19 4.31
N ILE A 464 -23.75 0.12 4.28
CA ILE A 464 -23.61 0.92 3.08
C ILE A 464 -22.23 1.58 3.13
N ASN A 465 -21.47 1.41 2.06
CA ASN A 465 -20.21 2.12 1.86
C ASN A 465 -20.38 3.04 0.65
N ALA A 466 -20.34 4.35 0.87
CA ALA A 466 -20.51 5.35 -0.16
C ALA A 466 -19.41 6.39 -0.08
N GLY A 467 -18.95 6.86 -1.24
CA GLY A 467 -17.90 7.87 -1.29
C GLY A 467 -17.86 8.61 -2.60
N LEU A 468 -17.29 9.80 -2.53
CA LEU A 468 -17.05 10.66 -3.68
C LEU A 468 -15.58 11.05 -3.70
N ARG A 469 -15.00 11.06 -4.90
CA ARG A 469 -13.66 11.58 -5.18
C ARG A 469 -13.73 12.53 -6.36
N TYR A 470 -13.17 13.70 -6.20
CA TYR A 470 -12.87 14.60 -7.29
C TYR A 470 -11.37 14.59 -7.54
N THR A 471 -10.98 14.42 -8.79
CA THR A 471 -9.56 14.45 -9.19
C THR A 471 -9.41 15.43 -10.33
N ALA A 472 -8.44 16.35 -10.21
CA ALA A 472 -7.98 17.21 -11.27
C ALA A 472 -6.58 16.78 -11.70
N PHE A 473 -6.34 16.79 -13.01
CA PHE A 473 -5.02 16.51 -13.59
C PHE A 473 -4.66 17.67 -14.51
N GLN A 474 -3.52 18.29 -14.26
CA GLN A 474 -3.06 19.44 -15.02
C GLN A 474 -1.64 19.18 -15.51
N HIS A 475 -1.47 19.20 -16.82
CA HIS A 475 -0.14 19.27 -17.43
C HIS A 475 0.43 20.68 -17.26
N VAL A 476 1.73 20.78 -16.92
CA VAL A 476 2.43 22.04 -16.68
C VAL A 476 3.78 22.04 -17.40
N GLY A 477 4.26 23.22 -17.74
CA GLY A 477 5.49 23.39 -18.52
C GLY A 477 5.26 23.41 -20.04
N GLU A 478 6.30 23.70 -20.78
CA GLU A 478 6.25 23.72 -22.23
C GLU A 478 5.95 22.34 -22.81
N PHE A 479 5.00 22.28 -23.70
CA PHE A 479 4.60 21.06 -24.39
C PHE A 479 4.61 21.28 -25.89
N THR A 480 5.35 20.46 -26.60
CA THR A 480 5.43 20.51 -28.08
C THR A 480 4.59 19.38 -28.66
N ARG A 481 3.56 19.74 -29.42
CA ARG A 481 2.73 18.80 -30.15
C ARG A 481 3.16 18.72 -31.60
N TYR A 482 3.51 17.53 -32.06
CA TYR A 482 3.78 17.24 -33.47
C TYR A 482 2.47 16.78 -34.11
N ILE A 483 2.03 17.51 -35.11
CA ILE A 483 0.85 17.17 -35.90
C ILE A 483 1.37 16.71 -37.28
N LYS A 484 1.15 15.42 -37.56
CA LYS A 484 1.49 14.87 -38.88
C LYS A 484 0.55 15.48 -39.92
N GLY A 485 1.10 16.15 -40.91
CA GLY A 485 0.38 16.65 -42.04
C GLY A 485 -0.11 15.54 -42.96
N ASN A 486 -0.94 15.88 -43.92
CA ASN A 486 -1.35 15.02 -45.04
C ASN A 486 -0.63 15.46 -46.32
N ILE A 487 -0.94 14.82 -47.48
CA ILE A 487 -0.34 15.11 -48.78
C ILE A 487 -0.45 16.60 -49.17
N SER A 488 -1.44 17.32 -48.63
CA SER A 488 -1.72 18.73 -48.93
C SER A 488 -1.27 19.72 -47.85
N GLN A 489 -0.84 19.24 -46.69
CA GLN A 489 -0.45 20.07 -45.52
C GLN A 489 0.86 19.52 -44.92
N PRO A 490 1.88 20.37 -44.72
CA PRO A 490 3.13 19.95 -44.11
C PRO A 490 2.94 19.55 -42.65
N ASP A 491 3.87 18.75 -42.12
CA ASP A 491 3.95 18.46 -40.69
C ASP A 491 4.12 19.76 -39.93
N THR A 492 3.38 19.91 -38.85
CA THR A 492 3.34 21.14 -38.05
C THR A 492 3.70 20.84 -36.61
N THR A 493 4.47 21.74 -36.00
CA THR A 493 4.84 21.68 -34.58
C THR A 493 4.20 22.87 -33.88
N ILE A 494 3.45 22.61 -32.81
CA ILE A 494 2.84 23.63 -31.97
C ILE A 494 3.40 23.48 -30.55
N THR A 495 4.00 24.53 -30.01
CA THR A 495 4.46 24.60 -28.61
C THR A 495 3.45 25.41 -27.81
N TYR A 496 2.99 24.86 -26.70
CA TYR A 496 2.03 25.45 -25.77
C TYR A 496 2.72 25.87 -24.48
#